data_7f6e8ddbc9275baa23c718743caf4c96
#
_entry.id   7f6e8ddbc9275baa23c718743caf4c96
#
_cell.length_a   1.000
_cell.length_b   1.000
_cell.length_c   1.000
_cell.angle_alpha   90.00
_cell.angle_beta   90.00
_cell.angle_gamma   90.00
#
_symmetry.space_group_name_H-M   'P 1'
#
loop_
_entity.id
_entity.type
_entity.pdbx_description
1 polymer ?
#
loop_
_entity_poly.entity_id
_entity_poly.type
_entity_poly.pdbx_seq_one_letter_code
_entity_poly.pdbx_strand_id
1 'polypeptide(L)'
;CIRDRIKHLQRQLKITTVYVTHDQIEAMTLADRIVIMQGGTIQQIGTPNEIYSDPENTFVAGFIGAPPMNLISGHIHKGIFTAENIKIPGFNMQVEGAIKLGVRPEDCTVMDAKTKTSHMTGKVFSVEPTGDSTYLTLHVGQNKIEIKADRNYCADLGLIEEVELDTERLYLFDAENGQRVR
;
A
#
# COMPACT_ATOMS: atom_id res chain seq x y z
N CYS A 1 -17.05 4.95 22.57
CA CYS A 1 -16.50 3.67 22.06
C CYS A 1 -15.67 3.01 23.17
N ILE A 2 -15.61 1.65 23.21
CA ILE A 2 -14.77 0.93 24.20
C ILE A 2 -13.29 1.29 24.03
N ARG A 3 -12.83 1.46 22.81
CA ARG A 3 -11.46 1.88 22.46
C ARG A 3 -11.04 3.17 23.15
N ASP A 4 -11.89 4.20 23.10
CA ASP A 4 -11.62 5.50 23.74
C ASP A 4 -11.51 5.38 25.26
N ARG A 5 -12.32 4.53 25.87
CA ARG A 5 -12.28 4.27 27.32
C ARG A 5 -10.99 3.57 27.72
N ILE A 6 -10.52 2.58 26.95
CA ILE A 6 -9.26 1.87 27.19
C ILE A 6 -8.08 2.87 27.11
N LYS A 7 -8.01 3.68 26.06
CA LYS A 7 -6.96 4.70 25.88
C LYS A 7 -6.99 5.76 26.98
N HIS A 8 -8.18 6.20 27.36
CA HIS A 8 -8.35 7.16 28.46
C HIS A 8 -7.89 6.58 29.81
N LEU A 9 -8.31 5.34 30.12
CA LEU A 9 -7.93 4.67 31.36
C LEU A 9 -6.41 4.44 31.45
N GLN A 10 -5.78 3.97 30.36
CA GLN A 10 -4.32 3.78 30.27
C GLN A 10 -3.56 5.09 30.55
N ARG A 11 -4.03 6.20 29.96
CA ARG A 11 -3.45 7.53 30.19
C ARG A 11 -3.63 8.03 31.63
N GLN A 12 -4.79 7.80 32.22
CA GLN A 12 -5.06 8.18 33.60
C GLN A 12 -4.19 7.40 34.58
N LEU A 13 -4.07 6.09 34.38
CA LEU A 13 -3.32 5.20 35.28
C LEU A 13 -1.82 5.26 35.05
N LYS A 14 -1.34 5.80 33.91
CA LYS A 14 0.07 5.88 33.51
C LYS A 14 0.76 4.51 33.57
N ILE A 15 0.07 3.46 33.19
CA ILE A 15 0.59 2.08 33.18
C ILE A 15 1.01 1.65 31.80
N THR A 16 2.02 0.80 31.71
CA THR A 16 2.35 0.10 30.46
C THR A 16 1.33 -1.01 30.25
N THR A 17 0.68 -0.98 29.11
CA THR A 17 -0.37 -1.95 28.74
C THR A 17 0.04 -2.69 27.48
N VAL A 18 -0.06 -4.00 27.48
CA VAL A 18 0.08 -4.84 26.29
C VAL A 18 -1.32 -5.24 25.83
N TYR A 19 -1.65 -4.93 24.59
CA TYR A 19 -2.92 -5.28 23.97
C TYR A 19 -2.68 -6.16 22.75
N VAL A 20 -3.34 -7.32 22.70
CA VAL A 20 -3.23 -8.25 21.56
C VAL A 20 -4.51 -8.19 20.77
N THR A 21 -4.40 -7.92 19.49
CA THR A 21 -5.54 -7.84 18.56
C THR A 21 -5.14 -8.34 17.18
N HIS A 22 -6.13 -8.74 16.40
CA HIS A 22 -6.00 -8.97 14.97
C HIS A 22 -6.66 -7.84 14.15
N ASP A 23 -7.26 -6.84 14.81
CA ASP A 23 -7.88 -5.68 14.18
C ASP A 23 -6.83 -4.57 13.98
N GLN A 24 -6.51 -4.29 12.72
CA GLN A 24 -5.55 -3.25 12.33
C GLN A 24 -5.97 -1.86 12.83
N ILE A 25 -7.29 -1.54 12.77
CA ILE A 25 -7.79 -0.23 13.17
C ILE A 25 -7.60 -0.04 14.68
N GLU A 26 -7.81 -1.09 15.47
CA GLU A 26 -7.52 -1.06 16.90
C GLU A 26 -6.03 -0.81 17.16
N ALA A 27 -5.15 -1.59 16.53
CA ALA A 27 -3.72 -1.44 16.68
C ALA A 27 -3.25 -0.02 16.31
N MET A 28 -3.66 0.47 15.14
CA MET A 28 -3.26 1.79 14.63
C MET A 28 -3.78 2.96 15.45
N THR A 29 -4.95 2.81 16.10
CA THR A 29 -5.58 3.91 16.85
C THR A 29 -5.25 3.93 18.35
N LEU A 30 -5.01 2.75 18.94
CA LEU A 30 -4.81 2.64 20.38
C LEU A 30 -3.34 2.68 20.79
N ALA A 31 -2.46 2.05 20.00
CA ALA A 31 -1.09 1.82 20.40
C ALA A 31 -0.19 3.06 20.25
N ASP A 32 0.76 3.20 21.15
CA ASP A 32 1.91 4.09 20.99
C ASP A 32 3.02 3.39 20.18
N ARG A 33 3.12 2.06 20.32
CA ARG A 33 4.01 1.19 19.54
C ARG A 33 3.27 -0.10 19.16
N ILE A 34 3.50 -0.56 17.95
CA ILE A 34 2.94 -1.80 17.40
C ILE A 34 4.07 -2.80 17.20
N VAL A 35 3.81 -4.06 17.53
CA VAL A 35 4.66 -5.21 17.19
C VAL A 35 3.91 -6.07 16.21
N ILE A 36 4.39 -6.14 14.97
CA ILE A 36 3.85 -7.03 13.94
C ILE A 36 4.55 -8.37 14.03
N MET A 37 3.78 -9.46 14.11
CA MET A 37 4.29 -10.82 14.22
C MET A 37 3.73 -11.73 13.12
N GLN A 38 4.55 -12.64 12.64
CA GLN A 38 4.18 -13.72 11.74
C GLN A 38 4.89 -15.01 12.13
N GLY A 39 4.14 -16.10 12.32
CA GLY A 39 4.74 -17.40 12.63
C GLY A 39 5.63 -17.42 13.88
N GLY A 40 5.29 -16.63 14.91
CA GLY A 40 6.08 -16.49 16.13
C GLY A 40 7.32 -15.57 16.02
N THR A 41 7.58 -15.00 14.84
CA THR A 41 8.71 -14.10 14.59
C THR A 41 8.21 -12.66 14.47
N ILE A 42 8.94 -11.72 15.09
CA ILE A 42 8.68 -10.28 14.95
C ILE A 42 9.13 -9.84 13.58
N GLN A 43 8.21 -9.21 12.84
CA GLN A 43 8.45 -8.67 11.49
C GLN A 43 8.84 -7.20 11.52
N GLN A 44 8.21 -6.43 12.41
CA GLN A 44 8.54 -5.01 12.61
C GLN A 44 8.03 -4.53 13.97
N ILE A 45 8.73 -3.56 14.55
CA ILE A 45 8.31 -2.82 15.75
C ILE A 45 8.45 -1.33 15.45
N GLY A 46 7.37 -0.57 15.65
CA GLY A 46 7.39 0.87 15.41
C GLY A 46 6.14 1.58 15.92
N THR A 47 6.09 2.87 15.76
CA THR A 47 4.85 3.65 15.92
C THR A 47 3.86 3.29 14.81
N PRO A 48 2.56 3.54 14.97
CA PRO A 48 1.59 3.32 13.90
C PRO A 48 1.99 3.97 12.57
N ASN A 49 2.51 5.19 12.62
CA ASN A 49 2.96 5.89 11.43
C ASN A 49 4.15 5.21 10.75
N GLU A 50 5.19 4.80 11.49
CA GLU A 50 6.35 4.09 10.94
C GLU A 50 5.94 2.77 10.29
N ILE A 51 5.07 2.00 10.95
CA ILE A 51 4.57 0.72 10.42
C ILE A 51 3.83 0.91 9.08
N TYR A 52 3.06 2.01 8.96
CA TYR A 52 2.31 2.31 7.74
C TYR A 52 3.19 2.89 6.63
N SER A 53 4.03 3.87 6.97
CA SER A 53 4.78 4.67 5.98
C SER A 53 6.15 4.09 5.63
N ASP A 54 6.73 3.19 6.45
CA ASP A 54 8.03 2.57 6.18
C ASP A 54 8.02 1.06 6.56
N PRO A 55 7.24 0.23 5.86
CA PRO A 55 7.19 -1.21 6.13
C PRO A 55 8.52 -1.88 5.80
N GLU A 56 9.03 -2.72 6.72
CA GLU A 56 10.31 -3.40 6.59
C GLU A 56 10.30 -4.54 5.56
N ASN A 57 9.13 -5.08 5.27
CA ASN A 57 9.00 -6.17 4.30
C ASN A 57 7.60 -6.23 3.67
N THR A 58 7.45 -7.08 2.65
CA THR A 58 6.20 -7.27 1.92
C THR A 58 5.06 -7.79 2.79
N PHE A 59 5.37 -8.55 3.86
CA PHE A 59 4.35 -9.02 4.77
C PHE A 59 3.71 -7.85 5.54
N VAL A 60 4.53 -6.97 6.14
CA VAL A 60 4.03 -5.79 6.85
C VAL A 60 3.27 -4.86 5.89
N ALA A 61 3.82 -4.62 4.69
CA ALA A 61 3.20 -3.79 3.66
C ALA A 61 1.81 -4.30 3.24
N GLY A 62 1.68 -5.60 3.05
CA GLY A 62 0.42 -6.25 2.65
C GLY A 62 -0.53 -6.53 3.82
N PHE A 63 -0.02 -6.52 5.07
CA PHE A 63 -0.86 -6.74 6.25
C PHE A 63 -1.48 -5.45 6.77
N ILE A 64 -0.79 -4.32 6.67
CA ILE A 64 -1.23 -3.02 7.19
C ILE A 64 -1.80 -2.14 6.08
N GLY A 65 -3.02 -1.71 6.27
CA GLY A 65 -3.82 -0.90 5.35
C GLY A 65 -5.10 -1.60 4.92
N ALA A 66 -6.16 -0.83 4.72
CA ALA A 66 -7.44 -1.31 4.21
C ALA A 66 -7.93 -0.35 3.12
N PRO A 67 -7.69 -0.65 1.86
CA PRO A 67 -7.01 -1.85 1.31
C PRO A 67 -5.51 -1.92 1.62
N PRO A 68 -4.88 -3.10 1.46
CA PRO A 68 -3.45 -3.27 1.64
C PRO A 68 -2.64 -2.58 0.51
N MET A 69 -1.31 -2.51 0.69
CA MET A 69 -0.41 -2.04 -0.35
C MET A 69 -0.47 -2.94 -1.58
N ASN A 70 -0.57 -2.36 -2.76
CA ASN A 70 -0.37 -3.09 -4.02
C ASN A 70 1.09 -3.54 -4.11
N LEU A 71 1.33 -4.82 -4.34
CA LEU A 71 2.65 -5.41 -4.51
C LEU A 71 2.78 -5.98 -5.92
N ILE A 72 3.65 -5.39 -6.73
CA ILE A 72 3.78 -5.67 -8.16
C ILE A 72 5.16 -6.26 -8.42
N SER A 73 5.21 -7.51 -8.89
CA SER A 73 6.46 -8.14 -9.29
C SER A 73 6.93 -7.60 -10.64
N GLY A 74 8.19 -7.23 -10.75
CA GLY A 74 8.77 -6.70 -11.96
C GLY A 74 10.30 -6.67 -11.91
N HIS A 75 10.91 -5.89 -12.80
CA HIS A 75 12.36 -5.75 -12.89
C HIS A 75 12.75 -4.27 -13.00
N ILE A 76 13.82 -3.90 -12.34
CA ILE A 76 14.48 -2.61 -12.57
C ILE A 76 15.70 -2.83 -13.45
N HIS A 77 15.77 -2.05 -14.53
CA HIS A 77 16.95 -1.98 -15.40
C HIS A 77 17.19 -0.53 -15.82
N LYS A 78 18.42 -0.05 -15.61
CA LYS A 78 18.84 1.34 -15.93
C LYS A 78 17.87 2.39 -15.36
N GLY A 79 17.46 2.23 -14.12
CA GLY A 79 16.58 3.16 -13.41
C GLY A 79 15.12 3.16 -13.89
N ILE A 80 14.70 2.12 -14.62
CA ILE A 80 13.31 1.96 -15.07
C ILE A 80 12.76 0.66 -14.52
N PHE A 81 11.67 0.76 -13.74
CA PHE A 81 10.87 -0.41 -13.36
C PHE A 81 9.93 -0.79 -14.50
N THR A 82 9.89 -2.09 -14.82
CA THR A 82 9.03 -2.66 -15.84
C THR A 82 8.31 -3.89 -15.32
N ALA A 83 7.02 -3.96 -15.59
CA ALA A 83 6.18 -5.14 -15.44
C ALA A 83 5.16 -5.15 -16.59
N GLU A 84 4.28 -6.17 -16.66
CA GLU A 84 3.26 -6.21 -17.70
C GLU A 84 2.35 -4.97 -17.64
N ASN A 85 2.31 -4.19 -18.73
CA ASN A 85 1.56 -2.92 -18.84
C ASN A 85 1.95 -1.83 -17.82
N ILE A 86 3.15 -1.92 -17.26
CA ILE A 86 3.69 -0.95 -16.29
C ILE A 86 5.09 -0.53 -16.69
N LYS A 87 5.34 0.77 -16.69
CA LYS A 87 6.66 1.35 -16.93
C LYS A 87 6.84 2.62 -16.12
N ILE A 88 7.78 2.60 -15.17
CA ILE A 88 8.02 3.70 -14.25
C ILE A 88 9.51 4.06 -14.29
N PRO A 89 9.89 5.24 -14.76
CA PRO A 89 11.26 5.73 -14.71
C PRO A 89 11.58 6.37 -13.35
N GLY A 90 12.85 6.69 -13.14
CA GLY A 90 13.31 7.54 -12.03
C GLY A 90 13.90 6.80 -10.84
N PHE A 91 14.10 5.47 -10.93
CA PHE A 91 14.77 4.72 -9.86
C PHE A 91 16.29 4.90 -9.86
N ASN A 92 16.90 4.64 -8.70
CA ASN A 92 18.35 4.65 -8.57
C ASN A 92 18.98 3.63 -9.53
N MET A 93 19.97 4.07 -10.30
CA MET A 93 20.71 3.26 -11.27
C MET A 93 21.50 2.09 -10.64
N GLN A 94 21.69 2.10 -9.31
CA GLN A 94 22.37 1.02 -8.58
C GLN A 94 21.42 -0.14 -8.23
N VAL A 95 20.11 0.07 -8.32
CA VAL A 95 19.11 -0.97 -8.10
C VAL A 95 18.85 -1.66 -9.43
N GLU A 96 19.18 -2.93 -9.54
CA GLU A 96 19.03 -3.73 -10.75
C GLU A 96 18.44 -5.11 -10.41
N GLY A 97 17.65 -5.68 -11.32
CA GLY A 97 17.13 -7.04 -11.22
C GLY A 97 15.67 -7.14 -10.79
N ALA A 98 15.30 -8.32 -10.30
CA ALA A 98 13.94 -8.63 -9.89
C ALA A 98 13.57 -7.92 -8.59
N ILE A 99 12.47 -7.18 -8.61
CA ILE A 99 11.98 -6.35 -7.50
C ILE A 99 10.46 -6.53 -7.38
N LYS A 100 9.95 -6.43 -6.15
CA LYS A 100 8.53 -6.15 -5.91
C LYS A 100 8.37 -4.67 -5.62
N LEU A 101 7.61 -4.00 -6.47
CA LEU A 101 7.21 -2.61 -6.27
C LEU A 101 5.98 -2.55 -5.38
N GLY A 102 6.03 -1.76 -4.31
CA GLY A 102 4.89 -1.44 -3.46
C GLY A 102 4.34 -0.04 -3.75
N VAL A 103 3.03 0.08 -3.84
CA VAL A 103 2.33 1.36 -3.93
C VAL A 103 1.01 1.31 -3.16
N ARG A 104 0.75 2.33 -2.35
CA ARG A 104 -0.52 2.42 -1.62
C ARG A 104 -1.67 2.78 -2.56
N PRO A 105 -2.90 2.31 -2.30
CA PRO A 105 -4.07 2.65 -3.12
C PRO A 105 -4.34 4.14 -3.25
N GLU A 106 -4.05 4.92 -2.22
CA GLU A 106 -4.18 6.39 -2.19
C GLU A 106 -3.08 7.14 -2.95
N ASP A 107 -1.97 6.47 -3.26
CA ASP A 107 -0.85 7.04 -4.03
C ASP A 107 -0.98 6.69 -5.54
N CYS A 108 -2.11 6.13 -5.93
CA CYS A 108 -2.50 5.84 -7.33
C CYS A 108 -3.58 6.82 -7.77
N THR A 109 -3.41 7.47 -8.92
CA THR A 109 -4.39 8.42 -9.47
C THR A 109 -4.83 7.99 -10.85
N VAL A 110 -6.14 7.83 -11.06
CA VAL A 110 -6.71 7.62 -12.39
C VAL A 110 -6.62 8.91 -13.19
N MET A 111 -6.10 8.82 -14.39
CA MET A 111 -5.81 9.98 -15.24
C MET A 111 -7.00 10.35 -16.10
N ASP A 112 -7.25 11.65 -16.23
CA ASP A 112 -8.10 12.14 -17.31
C ASP A 112 -7.37 11.98 -18.66
N ALA A 113 -8.09 11.62 -19.71
CA ALA A 113 -7.58 11.33 -21.06
C ALA A 113 -6.72 12.45 -21.73
N LYS A 114 -6.38 13.51 -20.99
CA LYS A 114 -5.62 14.68 -21.45
C LYS A 114 -4.17 14.74 -20.95
N THR A 115 -3.77 13.88 -20.02
CA THR A 115 -2.44 13.87 -19.41
C THR A 115 -1.52 12.86 -20.08
N LYS A 116 -0.25 13.22 -20.28
CA LYS A 116 0.70 12.48 -21.14
C LYS A 116 1.62 11.47 -20.42
N THR A 117 1.44 11.26 -19.13
CA THR A 117 2.38 10.44 -18.33
C THR A 117 1.65 9.41 -17.49
N SER A 118 1.09 8.38 -18.12
CA SER A 118 0.62 7.22 -17.38
C SER A 118 1.77 6.27 -17.07
N HIS A 119 1.78 5.73 -15.86
CA HIS A 119 2.74 4.72 -15.43
C HIS A 119 2.23 3.29 -15.66
N MET A 120 0.91 3.11 -15.67
CA MET A 120 0.28 1.83 -15.96
C MET A 120 -1.07 2.01 -16.66
N THR A 121 -1.50 0.94 -17.33
CA THR A 121 -2.80 0.86 -18.01
C THR A 121 -3.48 -0.42 -17.57
N GLY A 122 -4.73 -0.33 -17.13
CA GLY A 122 -5.48 -1.47 -16.63
C GLY A 122 -6.94 -1.45 -17.02
N LYS A 123 -7.57 -2.62 -17.01
CA LYS A 123 -8.99 -2.81 -17.29
C LYS A 123 -9.79 -2.78 -16.00
N VAL A 124 -10.84 -1.96 -15.92
CA VAL A 124 -11.74 -1.86 -14.76
C VAL A 124 -12.39 -3.21 -14.48
N PHE A 125 -12.13 -3.74 -13.28
CA PHE A 125 -12.71 -4.99 -12.78
C PHE A 125 -13.87 -4.73 -11.81
N SER A 126 -13.69 -3.85 -10.81
CA SER A 126 -14.77 -3.44 -9.89
C SER A 126 -14.66 -1.95 -9.56
N VAL A 127 -15.81 -1.37 -9.20
CA VAL A 127 -15.94 0.00 -8.70
C VAL A 127 -16.85 -0.05 -7.47
N GLU A 128 -16.32 0.27 -6.29
CA GLU A 128 -16.99 0.11 -5.01
C GLU A 128 -17.06 1.43 -4.24
N PRO A 129 -18.17 2.18 -4.33
CA PRO A 129 -18.35 3.40 -3.55
C PRO A 129 -18.53 3.08 -2.05
N THR A 130 -17.72 3.73 -1.19
CA THR A 130 -17.80 3.58 0.28
C THR A 130 -18.39 4.80 0.99
N GLY A 131 -18.78 5.81 0.23
CA GLY A 131 -19.40 7.03 0.71
C GLY A 131 -18.40 8.18 0.91
N ASP A 132 -17.22 7.93 1.43
CA ASP A 132 -16.12 8.91 1.56
C ASP A 132 -15.12 8.83 0.39
N SER A 133 -15.02 7.69 -0.23
CA SER A 133 -14.15 7.38 -1.38
C SER A 133 -14.77 6.32 -2.27
N THR A 134 -14.17 6.06 -3.42
CA THR A 134 -14.50 4.93 -4.28
C THR A 134 -13.26 4.04 -4.43
N TYR A 135 -13.39 2.75 -4.12
CA TYR A 135 -12.35 1.78 -4.42
C TYR A 135 -12.52 1.23 -5.82
N LEU A 136 -11.49 1.40 -6.61
CA LEU A 136 -11.41 0.92 -7.99
C LEU A 136 -10.40 -0.22 -8.04
N THR A 137 -10.80 -1.36 -8.57
CA THR A 137 -9.86 -2.46 -8.87
C THR A 137 -9.63 -2.54 -10.37
N LEU A 138 -8.36 -2.50 -10.77
CA LEU A 138 -7.94 -2.69 -12.16
C LEU A 138 -7.22 -4.04 -12.33
N HIS A 139 -7.45 -4.68 -13.47
CA HIS A 139 -6.58 -5.73 -13.98
C HIS A 139 -5.47 -5.10 -14.83
N VAL A 140 -4.23 -5.19 -14.36
CA VAL A 140 -3.02 -4.72 -15.05
C VAL A 140 -2.15 -5.94 -15.32
N GLY A 141 -2.26 -6.50 -16.51
CA GLY A 141 -1.69 -7.82 -16.81
C GLY A 141 -2.25 -8.89 -15.88
N GLN A 142 -1.37 -9.60 -15.18
CA GLN A 142 -1.74 -10.62 -14.19
C GLN A 142 -2.04 -10.04 -12.81
N ASN A 143 -1.79 -8.73 -12.59
CA ASN A 143 -1.95 -8.10 -11.29
C ASN A 143 -3.35 -7.52 -11.12
N LYS A 144 -3.85 -7.55 -9.88
CA LYS A 144 -4.97 -6.72 -9.45
C LYS A 144 -4.40 -5.53 -8.70
N ILE A 145 -4.77 -4.32 -9.13
CA ILE A 145 -4.32 -3.07 -8.53
C ILE A 145 -5.54 -2.36 -7.94
N GLU A 146 -5.48 -2.09 -6.65
CA GLU A 146 -6.51 -1.33 -5.95
C GLU A 146 -6.12 0.14 -5.87
N ILE A 147 -7.07 1.02 -6.17
CA ILE A 147 -6.93 2.47 -6.20
C ILE A 147 -7.99 3.08 -5.31
N LYS A 148 -7.61 4.03 -4.47
CA LYS A 148 -8.53 4.85 -3.71
C LYS A 148 -8.80 6.14 -4.48
N ALA A 149 -9.87 6.14 -5.26
CA ALA A 149 -10.30 7.27 -6.07
C ALA A 149 -11.21 8.24 -5.29
N ASP A 150 -11.49 9.41 -5.89
CA ASP A 150 -12.49 10.36 -5.37
C ASP A 150 -13.86 9.70 -5.18
N ARG A 151 -14.61 10.15 -4.19
CA ARG A 151 -15.94 9.60 -3.85
C ARG A 151 -16.94 9.63 -5.00
N ASN A 152 -16.77 10.56 -5.95
CA ASN A 152 -17.65 10.72 -7.10
C ASN A 152 -17.11 10.01 -8.36
N TYR A 153 -15.98 9.30 -8.23
CA TYR A 153 -15.42 8.56 -9.36
C TYR A 153 -16.38 7.45 -9.81
N CYS A 154 -16.62 7.40 -11.12
CA CYS A 154 -17.45 6.38 -11.76
C CYS A 154 -16.74 5.91 -13.04
N ALA A 155 -16.74 4.63 -13.28
CA ALA A 155 -16.26 4.03 -14.52
C ALA A 155 -17.10 2.80 -14.87
N ASP A 156 -17.25 2.52 -16.16
CA ASP A 156 -17.89 1.29 -16.62
C ASP A 156 -16.93 0.10 -16.48
N LEU A 157 -17.48 -1.06 -16.10
CA LEU A 157 -16.71 -2.30 -16.05
C LEU A 157 -16.15 -2.64 -17.44
N GLY A 158 -14.87 -2.99 -17.45
CA GLY A 158 -14.18 -3.34 -18.69
C GLY A 158 -13.57 -2.16 -19.45
N LEU A 159 -13.80 -0.92 -19.02
CA LEU A 159 -13.11 0.25 -19.55
C LEU A 159 -11.60 0.15 -19.29
N ILE A 160 -10.82 0.73 -20.18
CA ILE A 160 -9.35 0.86 -19.98
C ILE A 160 -9.09 2.20 -19.32
N GLU A 161 -8.43 2.15 -18.18
CA GLU A 161 -8.01 3.34 -17.43
C GLU A 161 -6.48 3.46 -17.43
N GLU A 162 -6.02 4.68 -17.47
CA GLU A 162 -4.62 5.05 -17.31
C GLU A 162 -4.39 5.55 -15.89
N VAL A 163 -3.28 5.14 -15.27
CA VAL A 163 -2.97 5.45 -13.87
C VAL A 163 -1.58 6.06 -13.76
N GLU A 164 -1.51 7.15 -13.03
CA GLU A 164 -0.28 7.76 -12.54
C GLU A 164 -0.03 7.31 -11.10
N LEU A 165 1.23 7.04 -10.78
CA LEU A 165 1.68 6.73 -9.41
C LEU A 165 2.48 7.90 -8.87
N ASP A 166 2.30 8.19 -7.59
CA ASP A 166 3.19 9.11 -6.87
C ASP A 166 4.56 8.45 -6.71
N THR A 167 5.51 8.82 -7.56
CA THR A 167 6.84 8.22 -7.60
C THR A 167 7.70 8.50 -6.37
N GLU A 168 7.35 9.51 -5.55
CA GLU A 168 8.02 9.80 -4.29
C GLU A 168 7.58 8.86 -3.15
N ARG A 169 6.46 8.13 -3.35
CA ARG A 169 5.86 7.21 -2.39
C ARG A 169 5.85 5.76 -2.84
N LEU A 170 6.79 5.40 -3.69
CA LEU A 170 7.00 4.02 -4.09
C LEU A 170 7.93 3.30 -3.13
N TYR A 171 7.68 2.02 -2.96
CA TYR A 171 8.44 1.13 -2.09
C TYR A 171 9.07 0.03 -2.91
N LEU A 172 10.35 -0.26 -2.66
CA LEU A 172 11.03 -1.37 -3.31
C LEU A 172 11.29 -2.48 -2.29
N PHE A 173 10.99 -3.71 -2.68
CA PHE A 173 11.26 -4.90 -1.89
C PHE A 173 12.01 -5.91 -2.75
N ASP A 174 12.95 -6.57 -2.15
CA ASP A 174 13.66 -7.69 -2.77
C ASP A 174 12.66 -8.78 -3.17
N ALA A 175 12.78 -9.29 -4.40
CA ALA A 175 11.81 -10.24 -4.95
C ALA A 175 11.86 -11.61 -4.28
N GLU A 176 13.03 -12.02 -3.75
CA GLU A 176 13.25 -13.35 -3.18
C GLU A 176 12.84 -13.40 -1.70
N ASN A 177 13.34 -12.46 -0.89
CA ASN A 177 13.15 -12.48 0.56
C ASN A 177 12.07 -11.50 1.04
N GLY A 178 11.58 -10.61 0.19
CA GLY A 178 10.55 -9.63 0.50
C GLY A 178 11.00 -8.48 1.40
N GLN A 179 12.29 -8.35 1.69
CA GLN A 179 12.82 -7.28 2.53
C GLN A 179 12.85 -5.94 1.80
N ARG A 180 12.71 -4.86 2.56
CA ARG A 180 12.75 -3.49 2.05
C ARG A 180 14.13 -3.17 1.44
N VAL A 181 14.15 -2.65 0.22
CA VAL A 181 15.33 -2.07 -0.45
C VAL A 181 15.24 -0.54 -0.31
N ARG A 182 16.27 0.09 0.26
CA ARG A 182 16.35 1.54 0.49
C ARG A 182 17.43 2.19 -0.35
#